data_c91900fc4a2c299c3b5be4a9ba247bd8
#
_entry.id   c91900fc4a2c299c3b5be4a9ba247bd8
#
_cell.length_a   1.000
_cell.length_b   1.000
_cell.length_c   1.000
_cell.angle_alpha   90.00
_cell.angle_beta   90.00
_cell.angle_gamma   90.00
#
_symmetry.space_group_name_H-M   'P 1'
#
loop_
_entity.id
_entity.type
_entity.pdbx_description
1 polymer ?
#
loop_
_entity_poly.entity_id
_entity_poly.type
_entity_poly.pdbx_seq_one_letter_code
_entity_poly.pdbx_strand_id
1 'polypeptide(L)'
;MRQNKITSSDWLNLIGKDRLQAYQDSYAQMHGISLVFLNTEGEPLTVRSNASLFCCAVAEKSSQRCREESHRDMARARMKGDMEINPCFLGLMNFILPIYYDNELVAYCTGGGVADEKSPLAPEVIQNFHVPHIKAEEFKKVARNFQLSLRLLNLDVARIMQHSFGESGEKNEDIFEGKLSRREAEVARAICSGMTNKQVADALFISEKTVKSHVSNILVKLNLRDRIQLVVDYCRFTGGIGEVNEHKEKN
;
A
#
# COMPACT_ATOMS: atom_id res chain seq x y z
N MET A 1 -10.73 -11.43 -27.61
CA MET A 1 -9.33 -11.29 -27.14
C MET A 1 -9.27 -11.82 -25.72
N ARG A 2 -8.42 -12.81 -25.43
CA ARG A 2 -8.23 -13.30 -24.06
C ARG A 2 -7.42 -12.23 -23.33
N GLN A 3 -8.04 -11.53 -22.36
CA GLN A 3 -7.27 -10.72 -21.40
C GLN A 3 -6.29 -11.67 -20.70
N ASN A 4 -5.00 -11.41 -20.82
CA ASN A 4 -3.98 -12.16 -20.09
C ASN A 4 -4.22 -11.89 -18.60
N LYS A 5 -4.61 -12.94 -17.87
CA LYS A 5 -4.81 -12.88 -16.42
C LYS A 5 -3.50 -12.49 -15.75
N ILE A 6 -3.51 -11.40 -14.99
CA ILE A 6 -2.35 -10.93 -14.22
C ILE A 6 -2.04 -11.93 -13.10
N THR A 7 -0.77 -12.35 -13.01
CA THR A 7 -0.29 -13.25 -11.97
C THR A 7 0.27 -12.48 -10.77
N SER A 8 0.50 -13.18 -9.65
CA SER A 8 1.20 -12.60 -8.49
C SER A 8 2.59 -12.07 -8.84
N SER A 9 3.30 -12.75 -9.74
CA SER A 9 4.63 -12.34 -10.20
C SER A 9 4.57 -11.09 -11.05
N ASP A 10 3.60 -10.98 -11.96
CA ASP A 10 3.40 -9.79 -12.77
C ASP A 10 3.09 -8.58 -11.89
N TRP A 11 2.17 -8.74 -10.93
CA TRP A 11 1.84 -7.69 -9.97
C TRP A 11 3.05 -7.26 -9.13
N LEU A 12 3.86 -8.22 -8.64
CA LEU A 12 5.06 -7.93 -7.86
C LEU A 12 6.10 -7.17 -8.69
N ASN A 13 6.28 -7.54 -9.96
CA ASN A 13 7.17 -6.83 -10.88
C ASN A 13 6.70 -5.40 -11.15
N LEU A 14 5.39 -5.18 -11.24
CA LEU A 14 4.80 -3.85 -11.43
C LEU A 14 5.06 -2.90 -10.26
N ILE A 15 4.86 -3.38 -9.03
CA ILE A 15 5.12 -2.60 -7.82
C ILE A 15 6.62 -2.42 -7.57
N GLY A 16 7.41 -3.42 -7.92
CA GLY A 16 8.82 -3.56 -7.57
C GLY A 16 9.00 -4.23 -6.20
N LYS A 17 9.66 -5.40 -6.21
CA LYS A 17 9.84 -6.23 -5.00
C LYS A 17 10.50 -5.47 -3.85
N ASP A 18 11.61 -4.78 -4.13
CA ASP A 18 12.36 -4.05 -3.10
C ASP A 18 11.55 -2.89 -2.51
N ARG A 19 10.75 -2.23 -3.34
CA ARG A 19 9.86 -1.15 -2.93
C ARG A 19 8.73 -1.65 -2.02
N LEU A 20 8.13 -2.79 -2.38
CA LEU A 20 7.11 -3.44 -1.56
C LEU A 20 7.69 -3.92 -0.23
N GLN A 21 8.90 -4.51 -0.24
CA GLN A 21 9.60 -4.95 0.96
C GLN A 21 9.91 -3.76 1.88
N ALA A 22 10.47 -2.68 1.35
CA ALA A 22 10.78 -1.48 2.14
C ALA A 22 9.53 -0.84 2.78
N TYR A 23 8.41 -0.79 2.05
CA TYR A 23 7.13 -0.37 2.59
C TYR A 23 6.66 -1.28 3.72
N GLN A 24 6.70 -2.59 3.50
CA GLN A 24 6.33 -3.62 4.46
C GLN A 24 7.17 -3.50 5.75
N ASP A 25 8.50 -3.39 5.61
CA ASP A 25 9.43 -3.27 6.74
C ASP A 25 9.13 -2.02 7.58
N SER A 26 8.95 -0.89 6.92
CA SER A 26 8.66 0.39 7.58
C SER A 26 7.34 0.33 8.34
N TYR A 27 6.29 -0.23 7.72
CA TYR A 27 4.98 -0.34 8.36
C TYR A 27 5.00 -1.32 9.54
N ALA A 28 5.62 -2.47 9.36
CA ALA A 28 5.77 -3.50 10.39
C ALA A 28 6.53 -2.97 11.62
N GLN A 29 7.62 -2.25 11.39
CA GLN A 29 8.43 -1.64 12.45
C GLN A 29 7.65 -0.54 13.18
N MET A 30 6.99 0.36 12.45
CA MET A 30 6.24 1.48 13.04
C MET A 30 5.13 1.02 13.98
N HIS A 31 4.46 -0.06 13.63
CA HIS A 31 3.29 -0.55 14.37
C HIS A 31 3.57 -1.76 15.26
N GLY A 32 4.81 -2.25 15.30
CA GLY A 32 5.17 -3.41 16.12
C GLY A 32 4.47 -4.71 15.72
N ILE A 33 4.11 -4.87 14.45
CA ILE A 33 3.41 -6.05 13.93
C ILE A 33 4.27 -6.82 12.94
N SER A 34 4.05 -8.12 12.79
CA SER A 34 4.64 -8.91 11.70
C SER A 34 3.86 -8.68 10.41
N LEU A 35 4.54 -8.63 9.26
CA LEU A 35 3.92 -8.54 7.93
C LEU A 35 4.63 -9.44 6.93
N VAL A 36 3.88 -10.03 5.99
CA VAL A 36 4.41 -10.71 4.80
C VAL A 36 3.38 -10.70 3.68
N PHE A 37 3.82 -10.51 2.44
CA PHE A 37 3.00 -10.71 1.25
C PHE A 37 3.15 -12.15 0.75
N LEU A 38 2.02 -12.73 0.33
CA LEU A 38 1.90 -14.09 -0.16
C LEU A 38 1.30 -14.07 -1.57
N ASN A 39 1.66 -15.05 -2.40
CA ASN A 39 0.96 -15.29 -3.66
C ASN A 39 -0.44 -15.89 -3.42
N THR A 40 -1.17 -16.17 -4.48
CA THR A 40 -2.52 -16.74 -4.42
C THR A 40 -2.57 -18.16 -3.85
N GLU A 41 -1.44 -18.86 -3.83
CA GLU A 41 -1.24 -20.21 -3.28
C GLU A 41 -0.78 -20.20 -1.81
N GLY A 42 -0.48 -19.01 -1.25
CA GLY A 42 -0.03 -18.84 0.14
C GLY A 42 1.48 -18.90 0.32
N GLU A 43 2.26 -18.90 -0.79
CA GLU A 43 3.72 -18.88 -0.72
C GLU A 43 4.26 -17.45 -0.60
N PRO A 44 5.35 -17.22 0.13
CA PRO A 44 5.88 -15.88 0.36
C PRO A 44 6.38 -15.19 -0.92
N LEU A 45 5.90 -13.98 -1.18
CA LEU A 45 6.43 -13.06 -2.19
C LEU A 45 7.53 -12.16 -1.63
N THR A 46 7.45 -11.86 -0.34
CA THR A 46 8.40 -11.01 0.40
C THR A 46 8.98 -11.75 1.59
N VAL A 47 10.09 -11.23 2.13
CA VAL A 47 10.63 -11.71 3.39
C VAL A 47 9.76 -11.17 4.53
N ARG A 48 9.40 -12.01 5.50
CA ARG A 48 8.58 -11.60 6.63
C ARG A 48 9.28 -10.53 7.47
N SER A 49 8.65 -9.39 7.65
CA SER A 49 9.13 -8.30 8.49
C SER A 49 8.69 -8.52 9.93
N ASN A 50 9.53 -8.11 10.87
CA ASN A 50 9.26 -8.06 12.31
C ASN A 50 8.62 -9.34 12.86
N ALA A 51 9.18 -10.50 12.48
CA ALA A 51 8.68 -11.79 12.93
C ALA A 51 8.81 -11.93 14.46
N SER A 52 7.72 -12.27 15.15
CA SER A 52 7.74 -12.55 16.58
C SER A 52 8.62 -13.77 16.87
N LEU A 53 9.52 -13.64 17.85
CA LEU A 53 10.34 -14.76 18.34
C LEU A 53 9.47 -15.94 18.78
N PHE A 54 8.32 -15.66 19.37
CA PHE A 54 7.35 -16.69 19.77
C PHE A 54 6.81 -17.45 18.55
N CYS A 55 6.39 -16.74 17.50
CA CYS A 55 5.94 -17.38 16.27
C CYS A 55 7.05 -18.22 15.63
N CYS A 56 8.29 -17.72 15.60
CA CYS A 56 9.44 -18.47 15.08
C CYS A 56 9.68 -19.77 15.88
N ALA A 57 9.70 -19.70 17.20
CA ALA A 57 9.92 -20.87 18.07
C ALA A 57 8.79 -21.91 17.96
N VAL A 58 7.55 -21.46 17.77
CA VAL A 58 6.40 -22.37 17.62
C VAL A 58 6.29 -22.91 16.20
N ALA A 59 6.68 -22.12 15.18
CA ALA A 59 6.64 -22.54 13.78
C ALA A 59 7.47 -23.80 13.50
N GLU A 60 8.58 -24.02 14.21
CA GLU A 60 9.36 -25.25 14.10
C GLU A 60 8.54 -26.51 14.42
N LYS A 61 7.59 -26.41 15.38
CA LYS A 61 6.79 -27.56 15.85
C LYS A 61 5.37 -27.59 15.28
N SER A 62 4.86 -26.48 14.75
CA SER A 62 3.45 -26.33 14.35
C SER A 62 3.27 -25.66 12.99
N SER A 63 4.28 -25.72 12.12
CA SER A 63 4.25 -25.08 10.80
C SER A 63 3.07 -25.52 9.93
N GLN A 64 2.68 -26.80 9.99
CA GLN A 64 1.55 -27.33 9.24
C GLN A 64 0.23 -26.68 9.69
N ARG A 65 0.00 -26.61 11.01
CA ARG A 65 -1.21 -25.99 11.56
C ARG A 65 -1.31 -24.51 11.25
N CYS A 66 -0.18 -23.77 11.32
CA CYS A 66 -0.13 -22.38 10.88
C CYS A 66 -0.54 -22.20 9.43
N ARG A 67 -0.03 -23.06 8.53
CA ARG A 67 -0.37 -23.01 7.09
C ARG A 67 -1.85 -23.33 6.87
N GLU A 68 -2.38 -24.39 7.47
CA GLU A 68 -3.79 -24.78 7.34
C GLU A 68 -4.74 -23.67 7.81
N GLU A 69 -4.43 -22.98 8.92
CA GLU A 69 -5.21 -21.83 9.35
C GLU A 69 -5.10 -20.65 8.40
N SER A 70 -3.89 -20.33 7.96
CA SER A 70 -3.67 -19.26 6.98
C SER A 70 -4.48 -19.52 5.70
N HIS A 71 -4.47 -20.73 5.16
CA HIS A 71 -5.28 -21.09 3.98
C HIS A 71 -6.79 -20.96 4.22
N ARG A 72 -7.28 -21.33 5.39
CA ARG A 72 -8.70 -21.14 5.76
C ARG A 72 -9.07 -19.66 5.84
N ASP A 73 -8.19 -18.84 6.43
CA ASP A 73 -8.39 -17.40 6.52
C ASP A 73 -8.31 -16.72 5.15
N MET A 74 -7.38 -17.15 4.28
CA MET A 74 -7.31 -16.70 2.88
C MET A 74 -8.60 -17.01 2.12
N ALA A 75 -9.15 -18.21 2.28
CA ALA A 75 -10.41 -18.60 1.65
C ALA A 75 -11.58 -17.72 2.14
N ARG A 76 -11.67 -17.46 3.46
CA ARG A 76 -12.69 -16.57 4.04
C ARG A 76 -12.57 -15.14 3.54
N ALA A 77 -11.34 -14.59 3.56
CA ALA A 77 -11.07 -13.24 3.09
C ALA A 77 -11.41 -13.08 1.59
N ARG A 78 -11.07 -14.09 0.78
CA ARG A 78 -11.45 -14.12 -0.65
C ARG A 78 -12.95 -14.13 -0.86
N MET A 79 -13.69 -14.99 -0.13
CA MET A 79 -15.15 -15.09 -0.24
C MET A 79 -15.84 -13.77 0.15
N LYS A 80 -15.32 -13.09 1.16
CA LYS A 80 -15.82 -11.80 1.64
C LYS A 80 -15.42 -10.64 0.74
N GLY A 81 -14.33 -10.79 -0.02
CA GLY A 81 -13.73 -9.70 -0.81
C GLY A 81 -13.09 -8.62 0.04
N ASP A 82 -12.84 -8.88 1.33
CA ASP A 82 -12.32 -7.92 2.30
C ASP A 82 -11.40 -8.61 3.32
N MET A 83 -10.75 -7.79 4.16
CA MET A 83 -9.88 -8.26 5.21
C MET A 83 -10.62 -9.14 6.25
N GLU A 84 -9.96 -10.21 6.65
CA GLU A 84 -10.33 -11.01 7.82
C GLU A 84 -9.37 -10.71 8.98
N ILE A 85 -9.91 -10.53 10.20
CA ILE A 85 -9.14 -10.31 11.43
C ILE A 85 -9.57 -11.36 12.44
N ASN A 86 -8.69 -12.29 12.77
CA ASN A 86 -8.97 -13.39 13.68
C ASN A 86 -7.77 -13.69 14.58
N PRO A 87 -7.98 -14.21 15.79
CA PRO A 87 -6.90 -14.83 16.54
C PRO A 87 -6.50 -16.16 15.90
N CYS A 88 -5.19 -16.44 15.82
CA CYS A 88 -4.70 -17.76 15.44
C CYS A 88 -4.87 -18.77 16.58
N PHE A 89 -4.54 -20.05 16.34
CA PHE A 89 -4.65 -21.11 17.36
C PHE A 89 -3.79 -20.88 18.62
N LEU A 90 -2.84 -19.96 18.56
CA LEU A 90 -2.03 -19.54 19.71
C LEU A 90 -2.67 -18.35 20.45
N GLY A 91 -3.80 -17.84 19.97
CA GLY A 91 -4.47 -16.68 20.55
C GLY A 91 -3.81 -15.34 20.22
N LEU A 92 -2.98 -15.28 19.17
CA LEU A 92 -2.43 -14.04 18.68
C LEU A 92 -3.31 -13.47 17.57
N MET A 93 -3.62 -12.18 17.67
CA MET A 93 -4.39 -11.46 16.66
C MET A 93 -3.60 -11.37 15.36
N ASN A 94 -4.28 -11.71 14.26
CA ASN A 94 -3.76 -11.62 12.90
C ASN A 94 -4.83 -11.07 11.98
N PHE A 95 -4.39 -10.51 10.84
CA PHE A 95 -5.26 -10.22 9.72
C PHE A 95 -4.76 -10.89 8.44
N ILE A 96 -5.67 -11.18 7.53
CA ILE A 96 -5.38 -11.52 6.14
C ILE A 96 -6.18 -10.59 5.23
N LEU A 97 -5.46 -9.94 4.33
CA LEU A 97 -5.98 -8.98 3.37
C LEU A 97 -5.81 -9.53 1.96
N PRO A 98 -6.90 -9.79 1.21
CA PRO A 98 -6.82 -10.12 -0.22
C PRO A 98 -6.50 -8.86 -1.01
N ILE A 99 -5.60 -8.98 -1.97
CA ILE A 99 -5.12 -7.89 -2.81
C ILE A 99 -5.59 -8.14 -4.22
N TYR A 100 -6.39 -7.21 -4.73
CA TYR A 100 -6.92 -7.25 -6.08
C TYR A 100 -6.25 -6.19 -6.94
N TYR A 101 -5.95 -6.53 -8.16
CA TYR A 101 -5.50 -5.63 -9.20
C TYR A 101 -6.32 -5.90 -10.46
N ASP A 102 -6.94 -4.86 -11.03
CA ASP A 102 -7.85 -4.97 -12.18
C ASP A 102 -8.96 -6.05 -11.97
N ASN A 103 -9.57 -6.05 -10.78
CA ASN A 103 -10.58 -7.02 -10.31
C ASN A 103 -10.08 -8.47 -10.19
N GLU A 104 -8.82 -8.78 -10.48
CA GLU A 104 -8.23 -10.09 -10.28
C GLU A 104 -7.51 -10.17 -8.93
N LEU A 105 -7.69 -11.28 -8.23
CA LEU A 105 -6.92 -11.56 -7.01
C LEU A 105 -5.47 -11.87 -7.39
N VAL A 106 -4.54 -11.05 -6.94
CA VAL A 106 -3.13 -11.17 -7.30
C VAL A 106 -2.24 -11.58 -6.12
N ALA A 107 -2.63 -11.27 -4.90
CA ALA A 107 -1.82 -11.57 -3.72
C ALA A 107 -2.68 -11.54 -2.45
N TYR A 108 -2.05 -11.94 -1.34
CA TYR A 108 -2.54 -11.69 0.01
C TYR A 108 -1.45 -10.97 0.81
N CYS A 109 -1.86 -10.22 1.82
CA CYS A 109 -0.96 -9.79 2.89
C CYS A 109 -1.47 -10.34 4.22
N THR A 110 -0.61 -10.99 4.98
CA THR A 110 -0.89 -11.37 6.36
C THR A 110 -0.06 -10.56 7.32
N GLY A 111 -0.67 -10.12 8.40
CA GLY A 111 -0.01 -9.32 9.43
C GLY A 111 -0.60 -9.55 10.81
N GLY A 112 0.18 -9.19 11.84
CA GLY A 112 -0.23 -9.34 13.23
C GLY A 112 0.82 -10.04 14.07
N GLY A 113 0.45 -11.16 14.71
CA GLY A 113 1.30 -11.85 15.65
C GLY A 113 1.39 -11.12 17.00
N VAL A 114 0.31 -10.43 17.39
CA VAL A 114 0.22 -9.61 18.60
C VAL A 114 -0.76 -10.22 19.60
N ALA A 115 -0.46 -10.11 20.90
CA ALA A 115 -1.40 -10.43 21.95
C ALA A 115 -2.35 -9.26 22.18
N ASP A 116 -3.61 -9.54 22.48
CA ASP A 116 -4.58 -8.55 22.94
C ASP A 116 -5.02 -8.84 24.38
N GLU A 117 -5.99 -8.08 24.88
CA GLU A 117 -6.55 -8.23 26.21
C GLU A 117 -7.27 -9.57 26.45
N LYS A 118 -7.52 -10.35 25.41
CA LYS A 118 -8.17 -11.67 25.46
C LYS A 118 -7.21 -12.81 25.14
N SER A 119 -5.94 -12.50 24.91
CA SER A 119 -4.95 -13.52 24.57
C SER A 119 -4.82 -14.54 25.70
N PRO A 120 -4.86 -15.86 25.41
CA PRO A 120 -4.70 -16.91 26.39
C PRO A 120 -3.24 -17.14 26.83
N LEU A 121 -2.29 -16.38 26.27
CA LEU A 121 -0.88 -16.52 26.59
C LEU A 121 -0.60 -16.05 28.02
N ALA A 122 0.16 -16.84 28.75
CA ALA A 122 0.62 -16.47 30.10
C ALA A 122 1.51 -15.20 30.01
N PRO A 123 1.44 -14.29 31.02
CA PRO A 123 2.25 -13.07 31.03
C PRO A 123 3.75 -13.33 30.89
N GLU A 124 4.25 -14.41 31.44
CA GLU A 124 5.65 -14.82 31.35
C GLU A 124 6.06 -15.16 29.91
N VAL A 125 5.15 -15.77 29.14
CA VAL A 125 5.40 -16.07 27.71
C VAL A 125 5.46 -14.78 26.92
N ILE A 126 4.52 -13.86 27.15
CA ILE A 126 4.48 -12.55 26.51
C ILE A 126 5.79 -11.80 26.77
N GLN A 127 6.24 -11.79 28.02
CA GLN A 127 7.46 -11.09 28.42
C GLN A 127 8.73 -11.76 27.87
N ASN A 128 8.88 -13.08 28.03
CA ASN A 128 10.08 -13.81 27.64
C ASN A 128 10.31 -13.82 26.12
N PHE A 129 9.25 -13.83 25.33
CA PHE A 129 9.32 -13.81 23.86
C PHE A 129 9.09 -12.44 23.26
N HIS A 130 8.97 -11.38 24.07
CA HIS A 130 8.71 -10.01 23.65
C HIS A 130 7.53 -9.94 22.66
N VAL A 131 6.44 -10.69 22.97
CA VAL A 131 5.23 -10.66 22.13
C VAL A 131 4.60 -9.27 22.22
N PRO A 132 4.42 -8.58 21.08
CA PRO A 132 3.78 -7.27 21.10
C PRO A 132 2.36 -7.38 21.68
N HIS A 133 1.99 -6.42 22.54
CA HIS A 133 0.66 -6.33 23.11
C HIS A 133 -0.04 -5.09 22.60
N ILE A 134 -1.15 -5.26 21.85
CA ILE A 134 -1.94 -4.19 21.26
C ILE A 134 -3.42 -4.47 21.54
N LYS A 135 -4.16 -3.49 22.04
CA LYS A 135 -5.61 -3.64 22.24
C LYS A 135 -6.32 -4.00 20.94
N ALA A 136 -7.31 -4.90 21.02
CA ALA A 136 -8.02 -5.40 19.84
C ALA A 136 -8.55 -4.29 18.94
N GLU A 137 -9.11 -3.22 19.49
CA GLU A 137 -9.63 -2.09 18.70
C GLU A 137 -8.52 -1.25 18.05
N GLU A 138 -7.37 -1.13 18.68
CA GLU A 138 -6.19 -0.47 18.11
C GLU A 138 -5.59 -1.30 16.98
N PHE A 139 -5.48 -2.61 17.18
CA PHE A 139 -5.03 -3.53 16.14
C PHE A 139 -5.92 -3.47 14.89
N LYS A 140 -7.24 -3.42 15.05
CA LYS A 140 -8.18 -3.24 13.94
C LYS A 140 -7.94 -1.94 13.17
N LYS A 141 -7.63 -0.83 13.87
CA LYS A 141 -7.29 0.45 13.24
C LYS A 141 -5.98 0.35 12.45
N VAL A 142 -4.95 -0.26 13.02
CA VAL A 142 -3.67 -0.52 12.34
C VAL A 142 -3.90 -1.33 11.06
N ALA A 143 -4.63 -2.44 11.15
CA ALA A 143 -4.92 -3.29 10.00
C ALA A 143 -5.70 -2.53 8.89
N ARG A 144 -6.71 -1.73 9.24
CA ARG A 144 -7.47 -0.92 8.28
C ARG A 144 -6.63 0.19 7.64
N ASN A 145 -5.77 0.85 8.41
CA ASN A 145 -4.86 1.87 7.87
C ASN A 145 -3.88 1.25 6.88
N PHE A 146 -3.39 0.02 7.17
CA PHE A 146 -2.58 -0.74 6.22
C PHE A 146 -3.33 -1.00 4.91
N GLN A 147 -4.58 -1.46 5.00
CA GLN A 147 -5.42 -1.69 3.82
C GLN A 147 -5.60 -0.43 2.97
N LEU A 148 -5.86 0.70 3.61
CA LEU A 148 -6.05 1.97 2.91
C LEU A 148 -4.75 2.44 2.23
N SER A 149 -3.61 2.38 2.91
CA SER A 149 -2.32 2.77 2.35
C SER A 149 -1.89 1.86 1.20
N LEU A 150 -2.20 0.55 1.28
CA LEU A 150 -1.91 -0.38 0.19
C LEU A 150 -2.81 -0.13 -1.04
N ARG A 151 -4.07 0.25 -0.84
CA ARG A 151 -4.95 0.66 -1.96
C ARG A 151 -4.37 1.86 -2.71
N LEU A 152 -3.81 2.84 -2.00
CA LEU A 152 -3.15 4.00 -2.64
C LEU A 152 -1.94 3.57 -3.46
N LEU A 153 -1.11 2.65 -2.96
CA LEU A 153 0.02 2.09 -3.72
C LEU A 153 -0.43 1.36 -5.00
N ASN A 154 -1.50 0.56 -4.92
CA ASN A 154 -2.03 -0.14 -6.08
C ASN A 154 -2.63 0.81 -7.13
N LEU A 155 -3.27 1.90 -6.71
CA LEU A 155 -3.80 2.92 -7.63
C LEU A 155 -2.67 3.63 -8.39
N ASP A 156 -1.55 3.93 -7.73
CA ASP A 156 -0.39 4.55 -8.38
C ASP A 156 0.21 3.63 -9.44
N VAL A 157 0.31 2.33 -9.16
CA VAL A 157 0.81 1.34 -10.14
C VAL A 157 -0.13 1.23 -11.33
N ALA A 158 -1.45 1.14 -11.11
CA ALA A 158 -2.43 1.07 -12.19
C ALA A 158 -2.35 2.30 -13.12
N ARG A 159 -2.15 3.49 -12.54
CA ARG A 159 -1.97 4.74 -13.31
C ARG A 159 -0.69 4.76 -14.13
N ILE A 160 0.44 4.32 -13.54
CA ILE A 160 1.72 4.25 -14.26
C ILE A 160 1.59 3.32 -15.47
N MET A 161 0.88 2.19 -15.33
CA MET A 161 0.69 1.23 -16.42
C MET A 161 -0.21 1.75 -17.53
N GLN A 162 -1.30 2.45 -17.22
CA GLN A 162 -2.16 3.07 -18.23
C GLN A 162 -1.38 4.08 -19.07
N HIS A 163 -0.41 4.80 -18.48
CA HIS A 163 0.47 5.71 -19.19
C HIS A 163 1.60 5.03 -19.97
N SER A 164 2.01 3.81 -19.60
CA SER A 164 3.12 3.09 -20.24
C SER A 164 2.69 2.19 -21.40
N PHE A 165 1.42 1.78 -21.47
CA PHE A 165 0.88 0.87 -22.49
C PHE A 165 -0.25 1.46 -23.35
N GLY A 166 -0.58 2.73 -23.16
CA GLY A 166 -1.63 3.43 -23.89
C GLY A 166 -1.13 4.13 -25.16
N GLU A 167 -0.42 3.44 -26.05
CA GLU A 167 -0.36 3.82 -27.46
C GLU A 167 -1.51 3.13 -28.21
N SER A 168 -2.73 3.58 -27.97
CA SER A 168 -3.81 3.51 -28.97
C SER A 168 -5.04 4.29 -28.45
N GLY A 169 -5.13 5.55 -28.82
CA GLY A 169 -6.37 6.19 -29.28
C GLY A 169 -7.48 6.43 -28.26
N GLU A 170 -7.22 7.06 -27.11
CA GLU A 170 -8.19 7.97 -26.50
C GLU A 170 -7.43 9.15 -25.90
N LYS A 171 -7.80 10.36 -26.30
CA LYS A 171 -7.26 11.62 -25.77
C LYS A 171 -7.69 11.75 -24.31
N ASN A 172 -6.90 11.23 -23.37
CA ASN A 172 -6.94 11.71 -22.00
C ASN A 172 -6.36 13.14 -22.05
N GLU A 173 -7.21 14.14 -21.92
CA GLU A 173 -6.79 15.53 -21.76
C GLU A 173 -5.83 15.60 -20.57
N ASP A 174 -4.53 15.77 -20.83
CA ASP A 174 -3.54 16.01 -19.78
C ASP A 174 -3.91 17.34 -19.09
N ILE A 175 -4.22 17.31 -17.79
CA ILE A 175 -4.56 18.50 -16.99
C ILE A 175 -3.55 19.65 -17.20
N PHE A 176 -2.34 19.32 -17.60
CA PHE A 176 -1.25 20.26 -17.84
C PHE A 176 -1.12 20.68 -19.31
N GLU A 177 -1.89 20.06 -20.24
CA GLU A 177 -1.81 20.36 -21.68
C GLU A 177 -2.22 21.81 -21.94
N GLY A 178 -1.39 22.53 -22.69
CA GLY A 178 -1.60 23.95 -22.98
C GLY A 178 -1.30 24.93 -21.84
N LYS A 179 -1.11 24.46 -20.59
CA LYS A 179 -0.82 25.30 -19.41
C LYS A 179 0.65 25.28 -19.00
N LEU A 180 1.30 24.14 -19.15
CA LEU A 180 2.69 23.92 -18.79
C LEU A 180 3.53 23.55 -20.02
N SER A 181 4.82 23.91 -20.00
CA SER A 181 5.76 23.35 -20.96
C SER A 181 5.94 21.85 -20.71
N ARG A 182 6.40 21.10 -21.72
CA ARG A 182 6.65 19.65 -21.60
C ARG A 182 7.49 19.32 -20.37
N ARG A 183 8.54 20.11 -20.10
CA ARG A 183 9.43 19.88 -18.95
C ARG A 183 8.78 20.20 -17.61
N GLU A 184 7.97 21.24 -17.54
CA GLU A 184 7.18 21.57 -16.35
C GLU A 184 6.12 20.50 -16.07
N ALA A 185 5.47 19.96 -17.10
CA ALA A 185 4.51 18.87 -16.95
C ALA A 185 5.18 17.58 -16.44
N GLU A 186 6.39 17.25 -16.93
CA GLU A 186 7.18 16.11 -16.40
C GLU A 186 7.50 16.30 -14.90
N VAL A 187 7.94 17.49 -14.50
CA VAL A 187 8.21 17.82 -13.08
C VAL A 187 6.92 17.78 -12.27
N ALA A 188 5.82 18.36 -12.77
CA ALA A 188 4.53 18.36 -12.07
C ALA A 188 4.02 16.94 -11.83
N ARG A 189 4.06 16.06 -12.83
CA ARG A 189 3.67 14.64 -12.67
C ARG A 189 4.52 13.91 -11.66
N ALA A 190 5.84 14.10 -11.68
CA ALA A 190 6.76 13.51 -10.72
C ALA A 190 6.48 13.98 -9.27
N ILE A 191 6.09 15.25 -9.09
CA ILE A 191 5.66 15.78 -7.79
C ILE A 191 4.33 15.16 -7.37
N CYS A 192 3.37 15.07 -8.26
CA CYS A 192 2.05 14.48 -7.98
C CYS A 192 2.15 12.98 -7.67
N SER A 193 3.20 12.30 -8.14
CA SER A 193 3.53 10.92 -7.73
C SER A 193 4.27 10.82 -6.39
N GLY A 194 4.41 11.93 -5.65
CA GLY A 194 4.99 11.96 -4.30
C GLY A 194 6.51 12.10 -4.24
N MET A 195 7.21 12.30 -5.36
CA MET A 195 8.67 12.44 -5.38
C MET A 195 9.14 13.72 -4.70
N THR A 196 10.22 13.64 -3.91
CA THR A 196 10.94 14.79 -3.39
C THR A 196 11.71 15.50 -4.51
N ASN A 197 12.13 16.76 -4.30
CA ASN A 197 12.90 17.49 -5.30
C ASN A 197 14.20 16.77 -5.69
N LYS A 198 14.85 16.08 -4.75
CA LYS A 198 16.02 15.26 -5.00
C LYS A 198 15.69 14.08 -5.92
N GLN A 199 14.63 13.34 -5.63
CA GLN A 199 14.20 12.22 -6.47
C GLN A 199 13.78 12.67 -7.87
N VAL A 200 13.09 13.82 -8.00
CA VAL A 200 12.78 14.42 -9.30
C VAL A 200 14.03 14.82 -10.05
N ALA A 201 15.02 15.42 -9.37
CA ALA A 201 16.30 15.79 -9.95
C ALA A 201 17.05 14.59 -10.51
N ASP A 202 17.14 13.52 -9.73
CA ASP A 202 17.78 12.25 -10.12
C ASP A 202 17.04 11.60 -11.31
N ALA A 203 15.70 11.51 -11.24
CA ALA A 203 14.87 10.89 -12.28
C ALA A 203 14.90 11.64 -13.62
N LEU A 204 14.99 12.97 -13.58
CA LEU A 204 14.97 13.82 -14.76
C LEU A 204 16.36 14.30 -15.20
N PHE A 205 17.43 13.85 -14.54
CA PHE A 205 18.83 14.23 -14.84
C PHE A 205 19.07 15.74 -14.82
N ILE A 206 18.55 16.45 -13.81
CA ILE A 206 18.72 17.89 -13.58
C ILE A 206 19.11 18.19 -12.12
N SER A 207 19.51 19.42 -11.84
CA SER A 207 19.83 19.82 -10.46
C SER A 207 18.57 20.03 -9.62
N GLU A 208 18.66 19.80 -8.28
CA GLU A 208 17.55 20.14 -7.37
C GLU A 208 17.18 21.63 -7.43
N LYS A 209 18.14 22.50 -7.71
CA LYS A 209 17.91 23.94 -7.94
C LYS A 209 17.01 24.16 -9.14
N THR A 210 17.25 23.41 -10.22
CA THR A 210 16.43 23.46 -11.44
C THR A 210 15.02 22.95 -11.16
N VAL A 211 14.87 21.86 -10.39
CA VAL A 211 13.55 21.36 -9.94
C VAL A 211 12.80 22.44 -9.18
N LYS A 212 13.44 23.10 -8.17
CA LYS A 212 12.82 24.19 -7.40
C LYS A 212 12.34 25.32 -8.31
N SER A 213 13.12 25.70 -9.32
CA SER A 213 12.71 26.72 -10.30
C SER A 213 11.49 26.29 -11.12
N HIS A 214 11.47 25.04 -11.59
CA HIS A 214 10.30 24.51 -12.29
C HIS A 214 9.06 24.49 -11.38
N VAL A 215 9.19 24.05 -10.13
CA VAL A 215 8.07 24.04 -9.17
C VAL A 215 7.50 25.45 -9.00
N SER A 216 8.33 26.46 -8.79
CA SER A 216 7.87 27.84 -8.65
C SER A 216 7.14 28.32 -9.91
N ASN A 217 7.64 28.02 -11.10
CA ASN A 217 6.98 28.36 -12.35
C ASN A 217 5.65 27.63 -12.54
N ILE A 218 5.57 26.35 -12.20
CA ILE A 218 4.36 25.55 -12.24
C ILE A 218 3.27 26.16 -11.34
N LEU A 219 3.61 26.48 -10.10
CA LEU A 219 2.67 27.07 -9.16
C LEU A 219 2.12 28.40 -9.66
N VAL A 220 2.97 29.26 -10.21
CA VAL A 220 2.56 30.54 -10.81
C VAL A 220 1.65 30.31 -12.02
N LYS A 221 2.02 29.43 -12.96
CA LYS A 221 1.25 29.18 -14.19
C LYS A 221 -0.12 28.57 -13.94
N LEU A 222 -0.22 27.72 -12.89
CA LEU A 222 -1.47 27.06 -12.50
C LEU A 222 -2.27 27.86 -11.44
N ASN A 223 -1.75 29.03 -11.01
CA ASN A 223 -2.34 29.87 -9.97
C ASN A 223 -2.56 29.10 -8.65
N LEU A 224 -1.58 28.32 -8.24
CA LEU A 224 -1.61 27.51 -7.02
C LEU A 224 -0.76 28.15 -5.92
N ARG A 225 -1.20 28.02 -4.66
CA ARG A 225 -0.50 28.61 -3.51
C ARG A 225 0.75 27.84 -3.11
N ASP A 226 0.68 26.50 -3.22
CA ASP A 226 1.76 25.63 -2.77
C ASP A 226 1.72 24.26 -3.47
N ARG A 227 2.74 23.46 -3.17
CA ARG A 227 2.91 22.10 -3.70
C ARG A 227 1.77 21.16 -3.31
N ILE A 228 1.20 21.33 -2.12
CA ILE A 228 0.12 20.46 -1.62
C ILE A 228 -1.12 20.69 -2.48
N GLN A 229 -1.43 21.93 -2.81
CA GLN A 229 -2.56 22.27 -3.69
C GLN A 229 -2.38 21.66 -5.07
N LEU A 230 -1.16 21.67 -5.64
CA LEU A 230 -0.88 21.00 -6.91
C LEU A 230 -1.23 19.50 -6.87
N VAL A 231 -0.83 18.81 -5.81
CA VAL A 231 -1.12 17.39 -5.61
C VAL A 231 -2.62 17.14 -5.44
N VAL A 232 -3.30 17.96 -4.63
CA VAL A 232 -4.74 17.84 -4.37
C VAL A 232 -5.55 18.06 -5.64
N ASP A 233 -5.24 19.11 -6.41
CA ASP A 233 -5.97 19.42 -7.65
C ASP A 233 -5.72 18.35 -8.72
N TYR A 234 -4.50 17.82 -8.81
CA TYR A 234 -4.19 16.68 -9.67
C TYR A 234 -5.00 15.43 -9.27
N CYS A 235 -5.07 15.12 -7.97
CA CYS A 235 -5.86 14.00 -7.46
C CYS A 235 -7.36 14.15 -7.72
N ARG A 236 -7.90 15.37 -7.59
CA ARG A 236 -9.31 15.66 -7.93
C ARG A 236 -9.59 15.44 -9.41
N PHE A 237 -8.74 15.98 -10.27
CA PHE A 237 -8.90 15.84 -11.72
C PHE A 237 -8.80 14.38 -12.19
N THR A 238 -7.90 13.61 -11.60
CA THR A 238 -7.71 12.18 -11.94
C THR A 238 -8.68 11.24 -11.21
N GLY A 239 -9.72 11.78 -10.54
CA GLY A 239 -10.73 10.97 -9.83
C GLY A 239 -10.25 10.32 -8.54
N GLY A 240 -9.11 10.78 -8.00
CA GLY A 240 -8.48 10.20 -6.79
C GLY A 240 -9.08 10.67 -5.46
N ILE A 241 -9.89 11.75 -5.45
CA ILE A 241 -10.60 12.25 -4.27
C ILE A 241 -12.03 12.52 -4.71
N GLY A 242 -13.00 11.76 -4.16
CA GLY A 242 -14.42 12.03 -4.36
C GLY A 242 -14.78 13.43 -3.83
N GLU A 243 -15.75 14.09 -4.48
CA GLU A 243 -16.25 15.40 -4.05
C GLU A 243 -16.67 15.35 -2.59
N VAL A 244 -15.96 16.11 -1.75
CA VAL A 244 -16.47 16.48 -0.42
C VAL A 244 -17.55 17.51 -0.67
N ASN A 245 -18.83 17.13 -0.56
CA ASN A 245 -19.95 18.05 -0.61
C ASN A 245 -19.77 19.09 0.50
N GLU A 246 -19.35 20.29 0.13
CA GLU A 246 -19.50 21.46 0.99
C GLU A 246 -21.00 21.74 1.15
N HIS A 247 -21.55 21.32 2.28
CA HIS A 247 -22.83 21.83 2.73
C HIS A 247 -22.70 23.35 2.90
N LYS A 248 -23.21 24.09 1.93
CA LYS A 248 -23.51 25.50 2.11
C LYS A 248 -24.60 25.61 3.16
N GLU A 249 -24.23 25.87 4.39
CA GLU A 249 -25.13 26.48 5.34
C GLU A 249 -25.46 27.90 4.84
N LYS A 250 -26.66 28.05 4.32
CA LYS A 250 -27.29 29.35 4.15
C LYS A 250 -27.98 29.69 5.47
N ASN A 251 -27.55 30.76 6.08
CA ASN A 251 -28.38 31.67 6.84
C ASN A 251 -28.05 33.07 6.40
#